data_9c0faa9901ff56d0fb8d9d3f21422a23
#
_entry.id   9c0faa9901ff56d0fb8d9d3f21422a23
#
_cell.length_a   1.000
_cell.length_b   1.000
_cell.length_c   1.000
_cell.angle_alpha   90.00
_cell.angle_beta   90.00
_cell.angle_gamma   90.00
#
_symmetry.space_group_name_H-M   'P 1'
#
loop_
_entity.id
_entity.type
_entity.pdbx_description
1 polymer ?
#
loop_
_entity_poly.entity_id
_entity_poly.type
_entity_poly.pdbx_seq_one_letter_code
_entity_poly.pdbx_strand_id
1 'polypeptide(L)'
;MKLVKSPQKKNSRYYVNMASKPIGIMVHEIACPQESPTVFVRGWNKSGISKAVHAFIGNGVVYECLRCNPGSVSSGWHAGGSANRNMISFEMCEYAGTQWPKPYIAKVPSGKQKEFDEFEIGVYNTAVEYVAYKCKQFGWVPNSKHVFSHKEGHAKGVASGHGDPDEVWKLVKSKKLTMDGFRADVAKAMGKVSKPSNVVRQSDSVTSVIKSLQNALNKDYGCKLAVDGFYGPKTEKSLARNNIRKGSKRNSVKWLQNQLNAKGFTDAKGNKLDVDGDFGDKTAAALKKAQAKIGCKQDAEFGTGTFKKFIKLF
;
A
#
# COMPACT_ATOMS: atom_id res chain seq x y z
N MET A 1 1.00 4.56 -11.85
CA MET A 1 0.87 4.29 -10.39
C MET A 1 1.39 2.90 -10.02
N LYS A 2 1.88 2.72 -8.80
CA LYS A 2 2.17 1.41 -8.20
C LYS A 2 0.93 0.90 -7.47
N LEU A 3 0.43 -0.31 -7.81
CA LEU A 3 -0.72 -0.91 -7.14
C LEU A 3 -0.26 -2.05 -6.21
N VAL A 4 -0.59 -1.96 -4.93
CA VAL A 4 -0.22 -2.93 -3.88
C VAL A 4 -1.50 -3.56 -3.31
N LYS A 5 -1.58 -4.89 -3.33
CA LYS A 5 -2.66 -5.61 -2.63
C LYS A 5 -2.27 -5.79 -1.17
N SER A 6 -3.04 -5.21 -0.26
CA SER A 6 -2.78 -5.25 1.19
C SER A 6 -4.05 -5.55 1.96
N PRO A 7 -4.54 -6.81 1.90
CA PRO A 7 -5.83 -7.20 2.45
C PRO A 7 -5.96 -6.92 3.95
N GLN A 8 -6.97 -6.17 4.35
CA GLN A 8 -7.27 -5.84 5.75
C GLN A 8 -8.10 -6.95 6.41
N LYS A 9 -7.59 -8.17 6.46
CA LYS A 9 -8.31 -9.37 6.94
C LYS A 9 -8.73 -9.33 8.41
N LYS A 10 -8.16 -8.43 9.22
CA LYS A 10 -8.58 -8.23 10.63
C LYS A 10 -9.75 -7.25 10.76
N ASN A 11 -10.03 -6.47 9.72
CA ASN A 11 -11.22 -5.63 9.64
C ASN A 11 -12.40 -6.52 9.22
N SER A 12 -13.48 -6.51 9.99
CA SER A 12 -14.65 -7.36 9.75
C SER A 12 -15.29 -7.11 8.37
N ARG A 13 -15.20 -5.89 7.83
CA ARG A 13 -15.74 -5.53 6.52
C ARG A 13 -15.08 -6.26 5.36
N TYR A 14 -13.86 -6.75 5.53
CA TYR A 14 -13.18 -7.52 4.48
C TYR A 14 -14.00 -8.73 4.02
N TYR A 15 -14.74 -9.36 4.92
CA TYR A 15 -15.53 -10.58 4.64
C TYR A 15 -16.99 -10.31 4.30
N VAL A 16 -17.47 -9.09 4.49
CA VAL A 16 -18.84 -8.72 4.14
C VAL A 16 -18.94 -8.49 2.64
N ASN A 17 -19.69 -9.32 1.93
CA ASN A 17 -19.92 -9.13 0.50
C ASN A 17 -20.80 -7.89 0.25
N MET A 18 -20.53 -7.21 -0.84
CA MET A 18 -21.46 -6.20 -1.35
C MET A 18 -22.75 -6.88 -1.80
N ALA A 19 -23.90 -6.32 -1.41
CA ALA A 19 -25.21 -6.96 -1.67
C ALA A 19 -25.59 -6.99 -3.15
N SER A 20 -25.04 -6.06 -3.95
CA SER A 20 -25.26 -5.97 -5.39
C SER A 20 -23.95 -5.71 -6.12
N LYS A 21 -23.95 -5.78 -7.44
CA LYS A 21 -22.80 -5.28 -8.24
C LYS A 21 -22.57 -3.80 -7.92
N PRO A 22 -21.32 -3.40 -7.71
CA PRO A 22 -21.01 -1.99 -7.46
C PRO A 22 -21.41 -1.15 -8.68
N ILE A 23 -22.00 0.01 -8.41
CA ILE A 23 -22.50 0.92 -9.46
C ILE A 23 -21.48 2.00 -9.82
N GLY A 24 -20.41 2.13 -9.05
CA GLY A 24 -19.39 3.16 -9.28
C GLY A 24 -18.35 3.20 -8.17
N ILE A 25 -17.60 4.30 -8.16
CA ILE A 25 -16.54 4.56 -7.19
C ILE A 25 -16.73 5.93 -6.55
N MET A 26 -16.62 6.00 -5.21
CA MET A 26 -16.72 7.23 -4.43
C MET A 26 -15.32 7.73 -4.07
N VAL A 27 -15.11 9.01 -4.32
CA VAL A 27 -13.84 9.72 -4.06
C VAL A 27 -13.91 10.36 -2.70
N HIS A 28 -12.96 9.99 -1.83
CA HIS A 28 -12.80 10.57 -0.50
C HIS A 28 -11.42 11.14 -0.30
N GLU A 29 -11.33 11.99 0.70
CA GLU A 29 -10.10 12.43 1.30
C GLU A 29 -10.14 12.17 2.81
N ILE A 30 -9.00 11.72 3.36
CA ILE A 30 -8.94 11.11 4.70
C ILE A 30 -9.14 12.10 5.86
N ALA A 31 -9.10 13.41 5.62
CA ALA A 31 -9.14 14.49 6.61
C ALA A 31 -8.14 14.26 7.78
N CYS A 32 -6.95 13.78 7.44
CA CYS A 32 -5.89 13.49 8.38
C CYS A 32 -4.52 13.74 7.72
N PRO A 33 -3.74 14.74 8.16
CA PRO A 33 -2.47 15.14 7.56
C PRO A 33 -1.42 14.03 7.62
N GLN A 34 -1.48 13.11 6.68
CA GLN A 34 -0.62 11.94 6.61
C GLN A 34 -0.37 11.52 5.17
N GLU A 35 0.87 11.62 4.72
CA GLU A 35 1.27 11.33 3.34
C GLU A 35 1.37 9.84 3.03
N SER A 36 1.60 9.02 4.06
CA SER A 36 1.81 7.59 3.88
C SER A 36 0.53 6.77 4.03
N PRO A 37 0.01 6.16 2.96
CA PRO A 37 -1.16 5.30 3.04
C PRO A 37 -0.95 4.08 3.95
N THR A 38 0.30 3.68 4.21
CA THR A 38 0.60 2.51 5.05
C THR A 38 0.18 2.70 6.51
N VAL A 39 0.08 3.94 6.99
CA VAL A 39 -0.42 4.25 8.34
C VAL A 39 -1.88 3.81 8.46
N PHE A 40 -2.70 4.15 7.49
CA PHE A 40 -4.12 3.80 7.45
C PHE A 40 -4.33 2.31 7.15
N VAL A 41 -3.56 1.75 6.21
CA VAL A 41 -3.56 0.31 5.93
C VAL A 41 -3.38 -0.51 7.20
N ARG A 42 -2.47 -0.10 8.09
CA ARG A 42 -2.21 -0.76 9.37
C ARG A 42 -3.26 -0.41 10.42
N GLY A 43 -3.58 0.87 10.53
CA GLY A 43 -4.48 1.39 11.56
C GLY A 43 -5.88 0.82 11.43
N TRP A 44 -6.37 0.61 10.19
CA TRP A 44 -7.71 0.08 9.95
C TRP A 44 -7.76 -1.46 9.82
N ASN A 45 -6.60 -2.13 9.76
CA ASN A 45 -6.52 -3.60 9.78
C ASN A 45 -6.49 -4.14 11.22
N LYS A 46 -7.50 -3.80 12.01
CA LYS A 46 -7.65 -4.21 13.42
C LYS A 46 -9.06 -4.69 13.68
N SER A 47 -9.21 -5.60 14.64
CA SER A 47 -10.51 -5.97 15.20
C SER A 47 -11.16 -4.76 15.87
N GLY A 48 -12.47 -4.62 15.78
CA GLY A 48 -13.23 -3.51 16.38
C GLY A 48 -13.24 -2.20 15.55
N ILE A 49 -12.45 -2.11 14.45
CA ILE A 49 -12.53 -0.98 13.53
C ILE A 49 -13.67 -1.24 12.54
N SER A 50 -14.68 -0.36 12.53
CA SER A 50 -15.82 -0.45 11.61
C SER A 50 -15.58 0.29 10.30
N LYS A 51 -14.86 1.42 10.30
CA LYS A 51 -14.55 2.15 9.07
C LYS A 51 -13.68 1.33 8.11
N ALA A 52 -14.02 1.36 6.84
CA ALA A 52 -13.36 0.54 5.82
C ALA A 52 -13.57 1.11 4.42
N VAL A 53 -12.47 1.26 3.69
CA VAL A 53 -12.46 1.63 2.27
C VAL A 53 -11.73 0.56 1.44
N HIS A 54 -11.96 0.57 0.14
CA HIS A 54 -11.36 -0.42 -0.74
C HIS A 54 -9.89 -0.13 -1.04
N ALA A 55 -9.48 1.14 -0.98
CA ALA A 55 -8.08 1.51 -1.19
C ALA A 55 -7.69 2.77 -0.42
N PHE A 56 -6.39 2.89 -0.13
CA PHE A 56 -5.74 4.13 0.29
C PHE A 56 -4.75 4.56 -0.80
N ILE A 57 -4.76 5.84 -1.15
CA ILE A 57 -3.97 6.42 -2.23
C ILE A 57 -3.00 7.46 -1.68
N GLY A 58 -1.72 7.24 -1.94
CA GLY A 58 -0.67 8.24 -1.74
C GLY A 58 -0.05 8.65 -3.08
N ASN A 59 0.93 9.52 -3.04
CA ASN A 59 1.64 9.96 -4.24
C ASN A 59 2.34 8.76 -4.91
N GLY A 60 1.92 8.41 -6.13
CA GLY A 60 2.46 7.33 -6.94
C GLY A 60 2.08 5.90 -6.52
N VAL A 61 1.35 5.70 -5.40
CA VAL A 61 1.04 4.36 -4.87
C VAL A 61 -0.40 4.22 -4.39
N VAL A 62 -0.99 3.04 -4.67
CA VAL A 62 -2.33 2.64 -4.21
C VAL A 62 -2.21 1.35 -3.43
N TYR A 63 -2.82 1.29 -2.25
CA TYR A 63 -2.97 0.07 -1.45
C TYR A 63 -4.43 -0.38 -1.48
N GLU A 64 -4.73 -1.46 -2.20
CA GLU A 64 -6.06 -2.09 -2.14
C GLU A 64 -6.18 -2.98 -0.91
N CYS A 65 -7.16 -2.67 -0.06
CA CYS A 65 -7.34 -3.22 1.27
C CYS A 65 -8.56 -4.13 1.40
N LEU A 66 -9.69 -3.76 0.80
CA LEU A 66 -10.86 -4.62 0.67
C LEU A 66 -10.89 -5.28 -0.72
N ARG A 67 -11.71 -6.32 -0.85
CA ARG A 67 -11.95 -6.94 -2.16
C ARG A 67 -12.68 -5.95 -3.07
N CYS A 68 -12.15 -5.69 -4.23
CA CYS A 68 -12.69 -4.71 -5.18
C CYS A 68 -12.42 -5.08 -6.65
N ASN A 69 -12.63 -6.35 -6.99
CA ASN A 69 -12.55 -6.82 -8.36
C ASN A 69 -13.93 -7.30 -8.85
N PRO A 70 -14.21 -7.30 -10.15
CA PRO A 70 -15.44 -7.89 -10.68
C PRO A 70 -15.67 -9.32 -10.14
N GLY A 71 -16.87 -9.56 -9.65
CA GLY A 71 -17.24 -10.85 -9.04
C GLY A 71 -16.86 -11.04 -7.57
N SER A 72 -16.03 -10.15 -6.99
CA SER A 72 -15.66 -10.22 -5.57
C SER A 72 -15.39 -8.82 -5.00
N VAL A 73 -16.45 -8.22 -4.45
CA VAL A 73 -16.39 -6.87 -3.87
C VAL A 73 -16.90 -6.92 -2.43
N SER A 74 -16.13 -6.34 -1.50
CA SER A 74 -16.54 -6.18 -0.11
C SER A 74 -17.45 -4.95 0.04
N SER A 75 -18.36 -4.99 1.00
CA SER A 75 -19.09 -3.81 1.44
C SER A 75 -18.18 -2.94 2.32
N GLY A 76 -18.00 -1.69 1.95
CA GLY A 76 -17.24 -0.73 2.73
C GLY A 76 -18.00 -0.18 3.94
N TRP A 77 -17.37 0.73 4.67
CA TRP A 77 -18.01 1.58 5.69
C TRP A 77 -17.32 2.94 5.66
N HIS A 78 -17.74 3.78 4.70
CA HIS A 78 -17.04 5.01 4.34
C HIS A 78 -17.96 6.22 4.12
N ALA A 79 -19.24 5.99 3.88
CA ALA A 79 -20.13 7.03 3.39
C ALA A 79 -21.26 7.42 4.35
N GLY A 80 -21.47 6.66 5.44
CA GLY A 80 -22.60 6.90 6.36
C GLY A 80 -23.99 6.67 5.76
N GLY A 81 -24.10 6.08 4.55
CA GLY A 81 -25.36 5.88 3.83
C GLY A 81 -25.35 4.63 2.93
N SER A 82 -26.28 4.60 1.95
CA SER A 82 -26.44 3.44 1.05
C SER A 82 -25.22 3.19 0.16
N ALA A 83 -24.39 4.19 -0.09
CA ALA A 83 -23.14 4.07 -0.85
C ALA A 83 -22.17 3.04 -0.23
N ASN A 84 -22.22 2.79 1.08
CA ASN A 84 -21.45 1.74 1.73
C ASN A 84 -21.69 0.35 1.11
N ARG A 85 -22.84 0.11 0.51
CA ARG A 85 -23.31 -1.19 0.03
C ARG A 85 -23.28 -1.36 -1.48
N ASN A 86 -23.00 -0.28 -2.22
CA ASN A 86 -23.04 -0.32 -3.69
C ASN A 86 -21.97 0.50 -4.39
N MET A 87 -21.05 1.12 -3.65
CA MET A 87 -19.93 1.88 -4.22
C MET A 87 -18.58 1.29 -3.78
N ILE A 88 -17.64 1.20 -4.69
CA ILE A 88 -16.22 1.12 -4.35
C ILE A 88 -15.79 2.48 -3.81
N SER A 89 -14.83 2.52 -2.91
CA SER A 89 -14.34 3.77 -2.31
C SER A 89 -12.84 3.74 -2.10
N PHE A 90 -12.23 4.90 -2.03
CA PHE A 90 -10.85 5.06 -1.62
C PHE A 90 -10.68 6.37 -0.86
N GLU A 91 -9.66 6.41 0.00
CA GLU A 91 -9.21 7.59 0.71
C GLU A 91 -7.90 8.09 0.12
N MET A 92 -7.83 9.36 -0.22
CA MET A 92 -6.60 10.04 -0.59
C MET A 92 -5.86 10.51 0.67
N CYS A 93 -4.55 10.29 0.71
CA CYS A 93 -3.68 10.82 1.75
C CYS A 93 -3.47 12.31 1.53
N GLU A 94 -3.22 13.03 2.62
CA GLU A 94 -2.99 14.47 2.64
C GLU A 94 -1.54 14.82 2.91
N TYR A 95 -1.13 15.99 2.47
CA TYR A 95 0.15 16.61 2.83
C TYR A 95 0.28 16.69 4.36
N ALA A 96 1.39 16.20 4.91
CA ALA A 96 1.58 16.07 6.36
C ALA A 96 1.53 17.42 7.13
N GLY A 97 1.76 18.52 6.43
CA GLY A 97 1.67 19.85 6.98
C GLY A 97 0.28 20.47 6.99
N THR A 98 -0.74 19.84 6.38
CA THR A 98 -2.10 20.36 6.32
C THR A 98 -2.65 20.61 7.74
N GLN A 99 -3.24 21.77 7.96
CA GLN A 99 -3.82 22.17 9.23
C GLN A 99 -5.35 22.13 9.17
N TRP A 100 -5.97 21.62 10.23
CA TRP A 100 -7.43 21.56 10.38
C TRP A 100 -7.84 22.34 11.63
N PRO A 101 -7.87 23.70 11.57
CA PRO A 101 -8.20 24.55 12.71
C PRO A 101 -9.64 24.39 13.19
N LYS A 102 -10.54 23.93 12.33
CA LYS A 102 -11.93 23.55 12.63
C LYS A 102 -12.30 22.34 11.76
N PRO A 103 -13.31 21.53 12.16
CA PRO A 103 -13.86 20.49 11.29
C PRO A 103 -14.21 21.05 9.92
N TYR A 104 -13.82 20.34 8.87
CA TYR A 104 -14.08 20.68 7.45
C TYR A 104 -13.42 21.99 6.94
N ILE A 105 -12.49 22.56 7.70
CA ILE A 105 -11.73 23.75 7.28
C ILE A 105 -10.24 23.43 7.26
N ALA A 106 -9.75 23.03 6.10
CA ALA A 106 -8.33 22.83 5.89
C ALA A 106 -7.59 24.13 5.59
N LYS A 107 -6.31 24.20 5.96
CA LYS A 107 -5.39 25.30 5.66
C LYS A 107 -4.01 24.77 5.28
N VAL A 108 -3.37 25.47 4.35
CA VAL A 108 -1.95 25.25 4.02
C VAL A 108 -1.09 26.05 4.99
N PRO A 109 -0.05 25.47 5.59
CA PRO A 109 0.89 26.21 6.44
C PRO A 109 1.58 27.34 5.66
N SER A 110 1.92 28.43 6.37
CA SER A 110 2.64 29.55 5.77
C SER A 110 3.95 29.07 5.13
N GLY A 111 4.22 29.54 3.91
CA GLY A 111 5.43 29.19 3.15
C GLY A 111 5.44 27.77 2.53
N LYS A 112 4.39 26.97 2.71
CA LYS A 112 4.34 25.57 2.25
C LYS A 112 3.44 25.31 1.03
N GLN A 113 2.97 26.35 0.37
CA GLN A 113 2.03 26.23 -0.75
C GLN A 113 2.56 25.34 -1.90
N LYS A 114 3.84 25.51 -2.26
CA LYS A 114 4.46 24.74 -3.34
C LYS A 114 4.53 23.24 -3.01
N GLU A 115 5.03 22.90 -1.82
CA GLU A 115 5.15 21.51 -1.34
C GLU A 115 3.76 20.87 -1.23
N PHE A 116 2.78 21.62 -0.72
CA PHE A 116 1.39 21.18 -0.65
C PHE A 116 0.84 20.87 -2.05
N ASP A 117 0.96 21.81 -2.99
CA ASP A 117 0.46 21.65 -4.36
C ASP A 117 1.09 20.44 -5.05
N GLU A 118 2.40 20.27 -4.93
CA GLU A 118 3.15 19.15 -5.52
C GLU A 118 2.64 17.80 -4.97
N PHE A 119 2.42 17.73 -3.66
CA PHE A 119 1.93 16.51 -3.03
C PHE A 119 0.50 16.19 -3.45
N GLU A 120 -0.43 17.15 -3.30
CA GLU A 120 -1.85 16.95 -3.58
C GLU A 120 -2.11 16.64 -5.07
N ILE A 121 -1.39 17.31 -5.99
CA ILE A 121 -1.45 16.99 -7.41
C ILE A 121 -0.90 15.58 -7.69
N GLY A 122 0.14 15.15 -6.99
CA GLY A 122 0.68 13.80 -7.10
C GLY A 122 -0.33 12.73 -6.68
N VAL A 123 -1.03 12.95 -5.56
CA VAL A 123 -2.10 12.06 -5.07
C VAL A 123 -3.29 12.08 -6.01
N TYR A 124 -3.74 13.26 -6.45
CA TYR A 124 -4.80 13.42 -7.46
C TYR A 124 -4.49 12.63 -8.74
N ASN A 125 -3.30 12.77 -9.30
CA ASN A 125 -2.91 12.07 -10.52
C ASN A 125 -2.90 10.55 -10.31
N THR A 126 -2.46 10.09 -9.14
CA THR A 126 -2.49 8.66 -8.76
C THR A 126 -3.94 8.15 -8.66
N ALA A 127 -4.84 8.95 -8.07
CA ALA A 127 -6.27 8.64 -8.00
C ALA A 127 -6.91 8.57 -9.39
N VAL A 128 -6.57 9.50 -10.30
CA VAL A 128 -7.01 9.48 -11.71
C VAL A 128 -6.64 8.16 -12.38
N GLU A 129 -5.37 7.70 -12.26
CA GLU A 129 -4.94 6.44 -12.84
C GLU A 129 -5.67 5.23 -12.23
N TYR A 130 -5.88 5.24 -10.91
CA TYR A 130 -6.59 4.17 -10.21
C TYR A 130 -8.06 4.09 -10.61
N VAL A 131 -8.76 5.22 -10.67
CA VAL A 131 -10.16 5.26 -11.07
C VAL A 131 -10.32 4.87 -12.54
N ALA A 132 -9.42 5.32 -13.43
CA ALA A 132 -9.40 4.87 -14.83
C ALA A 132 -9.24 3.35 -14.95
N TYR A 133 -8.35 2.75 -14.16
CA TYR A 133 -8.18 1.31 -14.07
C TYR A 133 -9.46 0.60 -13.59
N LYS A 134 -10.13 1.11 -12.55
CA LYS A 134 -11.39 0.54 -12.04
C LYS A 134 -12.54 0.72 -13.03
N CYS A 135 -12.68 1.87 -13.65
CA CYS A 135 -13.68 2.10 -14.70
C CYS A 135 -13.54 1.06 -15.83
N LYS A 136 -12.31 0.78 -16.29
CA LYS A 136 -12.08 -0.27 -17.30
C LYS A 136 -12.44 -1.67 -16.79
N GLN A 137 -12.10 -2.00 -15.52
CA GLN A 137 -12.41 -3.32 -14.95
C GLN A 137 -13.92 -3.59 -14.87
N PHE A 138 -14.70 -2.58 -14.52
CA PHE A 138 -16.13 -2.69 -14.28
C PHE A 138 -17.00 -2.23 -15.45
N GLY A 139 -16.42 -1.70 -16.53
CA GLY A 139 -17.15 -1.17 -17.67
C GLY A 139 -17.87 0.14 -17.38
N TRP A 140 -17.36 0.95 -16.41
CA TRP A 140 -17.97 2.23 -16.07
C TRP A 140 -17.48 3.36 -16.96
N VAL A 141 -18.42 4.26 -17.33
CA VAL A 141 -18.09 5.57 -17.91
C VAL A 141 -17.77 6.53 -16.75
N PRO A 142 -16.66 7.28 -16.78
CA PRO A 142 -16.28 8.19 -15.70
C PRO A 142 -17.10 9.48 -15.71
N ASN A 143 -18.38 9.36 -15.42
CA ASN A 143 -19.34 10.46 -15.29
C ASN A 143 -19.88 10.54 -13.86
N SER A 144 -20.72 11.53 -13.56
CA SER A 144 -21.30 11.76 -12.24
C SER A 144 -22.26 10.66 -11.75
N LYS A 145 -22.57 9.65 -12.58
CA LYS A 145 -23.32 8.46 -12.20
C LYS A 145 -22.40 7.41 -11.57
N HIS A 146 -21.17 7.26 -12.10
CA HIS A 146 -20.27 6.19 -11.71
C HIS A 146 -19.02 6.67 -10.93
N VAL A 147 -18.68 7.95 -11.01
CA VAL A 147 -17.53 8.56 -10.30
C VAL A 147 -18.00 9.85 -9.66
N PHE A 148 -18.15 9.84 -8.35
CA PHE A 148 -18.57 11.03 -7.61
C PHE A 148 -17.92 11.10 -6.21
N SER A 149 -17.84 12.32 -5.68
CA SER A 149 -17.25 12.58 -4.38
C SER A 149 -18.21 12.27 -3.24
N HIS A 150 -17.71 12.27 -2.00
CA HIS A 150 -18.57 12.18 -0.80
C HIS A 150 -19.58 13.33 -0.79
N LYS A 151 -19.13 14.56 -1.06
CA LYS A 151 -20.00 15.74 -1.17
C LYS A 151 -21.13 15.55 -2.20
N GLU A 152 -20.81 15.05 -3.39
CA GLU A 152 -21.83 14.76 -4.41
C GLU A 152 -22.75 13.60 -3.99
N GLY A 153 -22.21 12.62 -3.24
CA GLY A 153 -22.98 11.53 -2.66
C GLY A 153 -23.99 12.01 -1.61
N HIS A 154 -23.59 12.99 -0.79
CA HIS A 154 -24.52 13.67 0.13
C HIS A 154 -25.65 14.37 -0.62
N ALA A 155 -25.31 15.15 -1.63
CA ALA A 155 -26.33 15.84 -2.47
C ALA A 155 -27.27 14.86 -3.18
N LYS A 156 -26.84 13.61 -3.40
CA LYS A 156 -27.67 12.52 -3.96
C LYS A 156 -28.45 11.73 -2.89
N GLY A 157 -28.31 12.03 -1.60
CA GLY A 157 -28.97 11.33 -0.51
C GLY A 157 -28.42 9.92 -0.24
N VAL A 158 -27.20 9.59 -0.70
CA VAL A 158 -26.57 8.27 -0.55
C VAL A 158 -25.39 8.23 0.42
N ALA A 159 -24.98 9.40 0.93
CA ALA A 159 -23.88 9.58 1.88
C ALA A 159 -24.21 10.61 2.95
N SER A 160 -23.47 10.58 4.07
CA SER A 160 -23.53 11.61 5.14
C SER A 160 -23.00 12.96 4.67
N GLY A 161 -23.24 14.01 5.45
CA GLY A 161 -22.83 15.37 5.13
C GLY A 161 -21.35 15.64 5.33
N HIS A 162 -20.54 15.38 4.29
CA HIS A 162 -19.12 15.73 4.24
C HIS A 162 -18.80 16.46 2.94
N GLY A 163 -17.76 17.30 2.95
CA GLY A 163 -17.40 18.14 1.81
C GLY A 163 -16.21 17.63 1.00
N ASP A 164 -15.63 16.48 1.40
CA ASP A 164 -14.46 15.89 0.76
C ASP A 164 -14.74 15.43 -0.69
N PRO A 165 -13.75 15.56 -1.57
CA PRO A 165 -12.38 16.08 -1.37
C PRO A 165 -12.24 17.61 -1.55
N ASP A 166 -13.31 18.35 -1.71
CA ASP A 166 -13.30 19.79 -2.07
C ASP A 166 -12.59 20.65 -1.00
N GLU A 167 -12.60 20.23 0.30
CA GLU A 167 -11.96 20.98 1.38
C GLU A 167 -10.47 21.16 1.16
N VAL A 168 -9.79 20.18 0.59
CA VAL A 168 -8.35 20.22 0.31
C VAL A 168 -8.09 20.66 -1.13
N TRP A 169 -8.83 20.13 -2.08
CA TRP A 169 -8.64 20.46 -3.49
C TRP A 169 -8.74 21.96 -3.80
N LYS A 170 -9.62 22.70 -3.13
CA LYS A 170 -9.74 24.16 -3.29
C LYS A 170 -8.50 24.95 -2.85
N LEU A 171 -7.62 24.34 -2.05
CA LEU A 171 -6.40 24.97 -1.55
C LEU A 171 -5.22 24.83 -2.51
N VAL A 172 -5.29 23.93 -3.49
CA VAL A 172 -4.28 23.79 -4.55
C VAL A 172 -4.36 24.99 -5.47
N LYS A 173 -3.26 25.72 -5.62
CA LYS A 173 -3.19 26.97 -6.40
C LYS A 173 -2.64 26.78 -7.81
N SER A 174 -1.70 25.87 -7.99
CA SER A 174 -1.04 25.64 -9.28
C SER A 174 -1.91 24.88 -10.29
N LYS A 175 -2.99 24.24 -9.84
CA LYS A 175 -3.99 23.56 -10.70
C LYS A 175 -5.35 23.63 -10.04
N LYS A 176 -6.37 24.07 -10.79
CA LYS A 176 -7.78 24.02 -10.31
C LYS A 176 -8.24 22.55 -10.31
N LEU A 177 -8.47 21.99 -9.12
CA LEU A 177 -9.00 20.65 -8.95
C LEU A 177 -10.51 20.72 -8.71
N THR A 178 -11.27 19.92 -9.46
CA THR A 178 -12.75 19.80 -9.36
C THR A 178 -13.16 18.39 -9.75
N MET A 179 -14.34 17.94 -9.32
CA MET A 179 -14.83 16.62 -9.69
C MET A 179 -15.09 16.47 -11.20
N ASP A 180 -15.51 17.53 -11.90
CA ASP A 180 -15.67 17.50 -13.36
C ASP A 180 -14.30 17.37 -14.04
N GLY A 181 -13.31 18.13 -13.60
CA GLY A 181 -11.93 18.00 -14.05
C GLY A 181 -11.37 16.60 -13.79
N PHE A 182 -11.64 16.05 -12.60
CA PHE A 182 -11.23 14.70 -12.24
C PHE A 182 -11.83 13.64 -13.19
N ARG A 183 -13.13 13.70 -13.46
CA ARG A 183 -13.81 12.80 -14.40
C ARG A 183 -13.25 12.92 -15.82
N ALA A 184 -12.95 14.13 -16.27
CA ALA A 184 -12.33 14.37 -17.58
C ALA A 184 -10.91 13.80 -17.65
N ASP A 185 -10.09 14.00 -16.60
CA ASP A 185 -8.74 13.44 -16.50
C ASP A 185 -8.78 11.89 -16.45
N VAL A 186 -9.77 11.30 -15.74
CA VAL A 186 -10.02 9.85 -15.73
C VAL A 186 -10.37 9.33 -17.12
N ALA A 187 -11.28 10.00 -17.84
CA ALA A 187 -11.65 9.61 -19.21
C ALA A 187 -10.44 9.64 -20.16
N LYS A 188 -9.61 10.68 -20.06
CA LYS A 188 -8.36 10.81 -20.81
C LYS A 188 -7.37 9.71 -20.45
N ALA A 189 -7.24 9.37 -19.16
CA ALA A 189 -6.39 8.30 -18.69
C ALA A 189 -6.87 6.91 -19.14
N MET A 190 -8.17 6.67 -19.27
CA MET A 190 -8.71 5.41 -19.79
C MET A 190 -8.22 5.09 -21.20
N GLY A 191 -7.95 6.06 -22.05
CA GLY A 191 -7.31 5.82 -23.35
C GLY A 191 -5.87 5.32 -23.25
N LYS A 192 -5.16 5.64 -22.16
CA LYS A 192 -3.73 5.37 -21.95
C LYS A 192 -3.45 4.19 -21.00
N VAL A 193 -4.41 3.82 -20.14
CA VAL A 193 -4.23 2.75 -19.15
C VAL A 193 -4.43 1.40 -19.82
N SER A 194 -3.35 0.76 -20.21
CA SER A 194 -3.23 -0.71 -20.22
C SER A 194 -3.30 -1.20 -18.75
N LYS A 195 -3.56 -2.51 -18.52
CA LYS A 195 -3.40 -3.08 -17.15
C LYS A 195 -2.17 -2.47 -16.50
N PRO A 196 -2.23 -2.01 -15.21
CA PRO A 196 -1.03 -1.51 -14.55
C PRO A 196 0.08 -2.54 -14.77
N SER A 197 1.14 -2.14 -15.44
CA SER A 197 2.29 -3.00 -15.76
C SER A 197 3.01 -3.48 -14.48
N ASN A 198 2.66 -2.87 -13.35
CA ASN A 198 3.08 -3.24 -12.01
C ASN A 198 1.85 -3.35 -11.10
N VAL A 199 0.97 -4.35 -11.31
CA VAL A 199 0.32 -4.98 -10.17
C VAL A 199 1.44 -5.71 -9.45
N VAL A 200 2.16 -5.00 -8.61
CA VAL A 200 2.86 -5.64 -7.53
C VAL A 200 1.72 -6.14 -6.62
N ARG A 201 1.16 -7.32 -6.95
CA ARG A 201 0.90 -8.22 -5.85
C ARG A 201 2.21 -8.08 -5.06
N GLN A 202 2.16 -7.66 -3.82
CA GLN A 202 3.17 -8.16 -2.89
C GLN A 202 3.08 -9.65 -3.20
N SER A 203 4.00 -10.13 -4.02
CA SER A 203 3.85 -11.42 -4.69
C SER A 203 3.55 -12.36 -3.56
N ASP A 204 2.75 -13.39 -3.79
CA ASP A 204 2.63 -14.47 -2.80
C ASP A 204 4.04 -14.87 -2.37
N SER A 205 5.06 -14.63 -3.23
CA SER A 205 6.48 -14.72 -2.92
C SER A 205 6.96 -13.71 -1.88
N VAL A 206 6.76 -12.40 -2.01
CA VAL A 206 7.23 -11.40 -1.01
C VAL A 206 6.52 -11.61 0.33
N THR A 207 5.20 -11.82 0.31
CA THR A 207 4.44 -12.14 1.52
C THR A 207 4.93 -13.44 2.15
N SER A 208 5.19 -14.46 1.35
CA SER A 208 5.71 -15.75 1.79
C SER A 208 7.14 -15.63 2.35
N VAL A 209 8.00 -14.87 1.68
CA VAL A 209 9.38 -14.58 2.13
C VAL A 209 9.38 -13.86 3.47
N ILE A 210 8.49 -12.87 3.67
CA ILE A 210 8.40 -12.16 4.96
C ILE A 210 7.81 -13.06 6.05
N LYS A 211 6.77 -13.85 5.77
CA LYS A 211 6.21 -14.82 6.72
C LYS A 211 7.26 -15.83 7.18
N SER A 212 8.04 -16.35 6.26
CA SER A 212 9.11 -17.30 6.59
C SER A 212 10.24 -16.65 7.40
N LEU A 213 10.56 -15.36 7.16
CA LEU A 213 11.48 -14.61 8.01
C LEU A 213 10.91 -14.41 9.43
N GLN A 214 9.64 -13.98 9.54
CA GLN A 214 8.98 -13.80 10.83
C GLN A 214 8.94 -15.09 11.64
N ASN A 215 8.65 -16.23 10.99
CA ASN A 215 8.72 -17.56 11.63
C ASN A 215 10.13 -17.90 12.09
N ALA A 216 11.16 -17.65 11.27
CA ALA A 216 12.53 -17.91 11.62
C ALA A 216 12.97 -17.06 12.82
N LEU A 217 12.68 -15.75 12.83
CA LEU A 217 12.99 -14.86 13.95
C LEU A 217 12.24 -15.26 15.24
N ASN A 218 10.99 -15.70 15.13
CA ASN A 218 10.23 -16.20 16.28
C ASN A 218 10.86 -17.47 16.87
N LYS A 219 11.27 -18.43 16.00
CA LYS A 219 11.89 -19.67 16.43
C LYS A 219 13.27 -19.45 17.05
N ASP A 220 14.06 -18.55 16.46
CA ASP A 220 15.45 -18.35 16.88
C ASP A 220 15.59 -17.47 18.13
N TYR A 221 14.67 -16.50 18.30
CA TYR A 221 14.83 -15.42 19.27
C TYR A 221 13.59 -15.14 20.10
N GLY A 222 12.51 -15.90 19.96
CA GLY A 222 11.28 -15.68 20.71
C GLY A 222 10.62 -14.32 20.47
N CYS A 223 10.77 -13.74 19.27
CA CYS A 223 10.40 -12.35 18.99
C CYS A 223 8.89 -12.07 19.06
N LYS A 224 8.04 -13.08 19.17
CA LYS A 224 6.56 -12.99 19.24
C LYS A 224 5.97 -12.10 18.11
N LEU A 225 6.55 -12.20 16.90
CA LEU A 225 6.05 -11.50 15.72
C LEU A 225 4.77 -12.15 15.21
N ALA A 226 3.80 -11.34 14.78
CA ALA A 226 2.71 -11.85 13.96
C ALA A 226 3.29 -12.33 12.62
N VAL A 227 2.94 -13.55 12.21
CA VAL A 227 3.36 -14.14 10.94
C VAL A 227 2.38 -13.71 9.84
N ASP A 228 2.34 -12.42 9.56
CA ASP A 228 1.37 -11.77 8.67
C ASP A 228 1.92 -11.48 7.26
N GLY A 229 3.23 -11.67 7.07
CA GLY A 229 3.90 -11.36 5.81
C GLY A 229 4.15 -9.87 5.59
N PHE A 230 4.09 -9.09 6.66
CA PHE A 230 4.32 -7.66 6.62
C PHE A 230 5.62 -7.28 7.35
N TYR A 231 6.54 -6.62 6.63
CA TYR A 231 7.78 -6.11 7.22
C TYR A 231 7.55 -4.78 7.93
N GLY A 232 6.87 -4.85 9.09
CA GLY A 232 6.55 -3.70 9.93
C GLY A 232 7.63 -3.39 10.97
N PRO A 233 7.43 -2.32 11.80
CA PRO A 233 8.40 -1.87 12.80
C PRO A 233 8.84 -2.95 13.78
N LYS A 234 7.95 -3.87 14.17
CA LYS A 234 8.31 -4.99 15.06
C LYS A 234 9.25 -5.98 14.36
N THR A 235 8.96 -6.34 13.10
CA THR A 235 9.83 -7.22 12.30
C THR A 235 11.16 -6.55 12.02
N GLU A 236 11.15 -5.27 11.66
CA GLU A 236 12.36 -4.47 11.43
C GLU A 236 13.24 -4.41 12.69
N LYS A 237 12.65 -4.06 13.84
CA LYS A 237 13.36 -4.00 15.13
C LYS A 237 13.93 -5.36 15.52
N SER A 238 13.19 -6.45 15.24
CA SER A 238 13.67 -7.80 15.52
C SER A 238 14.84 -8.17 14.64
N LEU A 239 14.80 -7.86 13.33
CA LEU A 239 15.94 -8.11 12.44
C LEU A 239 17.13 -7.19 12.77
N ALA A 240 16.91 -5.94 13.15
CA ALA A 240 17.96 -5.01 13.57
C ALA A 240 18.74 -5.50 14.78
N ARG A 241 18.05 -6.14 15.73
CA ARG A 241 18.68 -6.71 16.94
C ARG A 241 19.38 -8.03 16.68
N ASN A 242 19.01 -8.73 15.61
CA ASN A 242 19.39 -10.09 15.32
C ASN A 242 19.90 -10.21 13.87
N ASN A 243 20.90 -9.39 13.52
CA ASN A 243 21.53 -9.46 12.20
C ASN A 243 22.02 -10.88 11.92
N ILE A 244 21.76 -11.35 10.71
CA ILE A 244 22.22 -12.67 10.25
C ILE A 244 23.63 -12.47 9.64
N ARG A 245 24.63 -13.10 10.22
CA ARG A 245 26.04 -12.89 9.85
C ARG A 245 26.89 -14.16 10.05
N LYS A 246 28.13 -14.11 9.60
CA LYS A 246 29.09 -15.24 9.75
C LYS A 246 29.17 -15.72 11.20
N GLY A 247 29.13 -17.02 11.39
CA GLY A 247 29.11 -17.70 12.69
C GLY A 247 27.69 -17.92 13.26
N SER A 248 26.64 -17.38 12.64
CA SER A 248 25.27 -17.70 13.05
C SER A 248 24.89 -19.12 12.61
N LYS A 249 24.29 -19.90 13.54
CA LYS A 249 23.77 -21.27 13.26
C LYS A 249 22.31 -21.35 13.68
N ARG A 250 21.36 -21.02 12.76
CA ARG A 250 19.96 -20.77 13.14
C ARG A 250 18.98 -20.96 11.96
N ASN A 251 17.69 -20.99 12.26
CA ASN A 251 16.62 -21.03 11.22
C ASN A 251 16.61 -19.77 10.34
N SER A 252 16.99 -18.62 10.86
CA SER A 252 17.13 -17.40 10.08
C SER A 252 18.26 -17.48 9.04
N VAL A 253 19.31 -18.27 9.31
CA VAL A 253 20.35 -18.59 8.31
C VAL A 253 19.79 -19.51 7.23
N LYS A 254 19.07 -20.59 7.60
CA LYS A 254 18.37 -21.45 6.62
C LYS A 254 17.45 -20.64 5.72
N TRP A 255 16.71 -19.72 6.34
CA TRP A 255 15.87 -18.79 5.58
C TRP A 255 16.69 -17.98 4.57
N LEU A 256 17.80 -17.38 4.99
CA LEU A 256 18.66 -16.58 4.12
C LEU A 256 19.27 -17.41 2.98
N GLN A 257 19.78 -18.59 3.28
CA GLN A 257 20.35 -19.52 2.28
C GLN A 257 19.30 -19.89 1.21
N ASN A 258 18.08 -20.21 1.63
CA ASN A 258 16.96 -20.44 0.70
C ASN A 258 16.70 -19.25 -0.20
N GLN A 259 16.67 -18.03 0.36
CA GLN A 259 16.40 -16.84 -0.45
C GLN A 259 17.54 -16.51 -1.41
N LEU A 260 18.80 -16.69 -0.99
CA LEU A 260 19.96 -16.50 -1.86
C LEU A 260 19.94 -17.50 -3.02
N ASN A 261 19.69 -18.78 -2.74
CA ASN A 261 19.54 -19.82 -3.76
C ASN A 261 18.40 -19.55 -4.73
N ALA A 262 17.24 -19.11 -4.21
CA ALA A 262 16.06 -18.78 -5.02
C ALA A 262 16.31 -17.61 -5.99
N LYS A 263 17.27 -16.73 -5.69
CA LYS A 263 17.69 -15.61 -6.54
C LYS A 263 18.99 -15.89 -7.31
N GLY A 264 19.47 -17.12 -7.29
CA GLY A 264 20.65 -17.56 -8.06
C GLY A 264 21.99 -17.05 -7.51
N PHE A 265 22.04 -16.61 -6.26
CA PHE A 265 23.32 -16.24 -5.62
C PHE A 265 24.04 -17.49 -5.11
N THR A 266 25.26 -17.67 -5.57
CA THR A 266 26.09 -18.85 -5.37
C THR A 266 27.29 -18.55 -4.49
N ASP A 267 27.93 -19.60 -3.97
CA ASP A 267 29.22 -19.49 -3.28
C ASP A 267 30.33 -18.93 -4.18
N ALA A 268 31.56 -18.87 -3.67
CA ALA A 268 32.69 -18.36 -4.42
C ALA A 268 33.04 -19.22 -5.65
N LYS A 269 32.72 -20.52 -5.60
CA LYS A 269 32.96 -21.49 -6.69
C LYS A 269 31.82 -21.62 -7.68
N GLY A 270 30.72 -20.87 -7.51
CA GLY A 270 29.55 -20.93 -8.37
C GLY A 270 28.51 -22.00 -7.98
N ASN A 271 28.66 -22.67 -6.84
CA ASN A 271 27.73 -23.70 -6.38
C ASN A 271 26.57 -23.09 -5.58
N LYS A 272 25.39 -23.72 -5.65
CA LYS A 272 24.29 -23.43 -4.74
C LYS A 272 24.69 -23.68 -3.29
N LEU A 273 24.09 -22.92 -2.38
CA LEU A 273 24.31 -23.09 -0.95
C LEU A 273 23.58 -24.31 -0.42
N ASP A 274 24.22 -25.06 0.48
CA ASP A 274 23.58 -26.01 1.35
C ASP A 274 22.65 -25.23 2.32
N VAL A 275 21.42 -25.69 2.53
CA VAL A 275 20.46 -25.03 3.43
C VAL A 275 20.56 -25.69 4.82
N ASP A 276 21.74 -25.62 5.40
CA ASP A 276 22.10 -26.26 6.66
C ASP A 276 21.84 -25.39 7.90
N GLY A 277 21.73 -24.07 7.69
CA GLY A 277 21.57 -23.08 8.77
C GLY A 277 22.88 -22.62 9.37
N ASP A 278 24.02 -23.00 8.80
CA ASP A 278 25.34 -22.53 9.20
C ASP A 278 25.80 -21.38 8.29
N PHE A 279 26.02 -20.20 8.85
CA PHE A 279 26.53 -19.08 8.10
C PHE A 279 28.07 -19.14 8.03
N GLY A 280 28.59 -20.00 7.16
CA GLY A 280 30.00 -20.12 6.83
C GLY A 280 30.45 -19.23 5.68
N ASP A 281 31.65 -19.48 5.15
CA ASP A 281 32.27 -18.72 4.07
C ASP A 281 31.47 -18.80 2.76
N LYS A 282 30.85 -19.95 2.46
CA LYS A 282 29.97 -20.11 1.29
C LYS A 282 28.80 -19.16 1.33
N THR A 283 28.10 -19.10 2.47
CA THR A 283 26.95 -18.18 2.67
C THR A 283 27.39 -16.72 2.64
N ALA A 284 28.56 -16.39 3.23
CA ALA A 284 29.12 -15.05 3.20
C ALA A 284 29.44 -14.59 1.77
N ALA A 285 30.04 -15.46 0.94
CA ALA A 285 30.34 -15.15 -0.45
C ALA A 285 29.06 -14.88 -1.27
N ALA A 286 28.04 -15.73 -1.12
CA ALA A 286 26.76 -15.56 -1.79
C ALA A 286 26.04 -14.25 -1.37
N LEU A 287 26.06 -13.93 -0.06
CA LEU A 287 25.47 -12.69 0.44
C LEU A 287 26.21 -11.45 -0.09
N LYS A 288 27.53 -11.46 -0.16
CA LYS A 288 28.31 -10.34 -0.75
C LYS A 288 27.94 -10.12 -2.21
N LYS A 289 27.76 -11.19 -3.01
CA LYS A 289 27.26 -11.07 -4.39
C LYS A 289 25.87 -10.45 -4.44
N ALA A 290 24.97 -10.85 -3.54
CA ALA A 290 23.65 -10.27 -3.43
C ALA A 290 23.71 -8.79 -3.04
N GLN A 291 24.54 -8.43 -2.05
CA GLN A 291 24.75 -7.05 -1.60
C GLN A 291 25.30 -6.18 -2.73
N ALA A 292 26.26 -6.65 -3.52
CA ALA A 292 26.76 -5.98 -4.70
C ALA A 292 25.64 -5.69 -5.71
N LYS A 293 24.81 -6.72 -6.03
CA LYS A 293 23.69 -6.63 -6.98
C LYS A 293 22.65 -5.59 -6.59
N ILE A 294 22.40 -5.43 -5.28
CA ILE A 294 21.38 -4.50 -4.76
C ILE A 294 21.97 -3.15 -4.29
N GLY A 295 23.25 -2.89 -4.55
CA GLY A 295 23.92 -1.65 -4.16
C GLY A 295 24.00 -1.44 -2.65
N CYS A 296 24.34 -2.51 -1.89
CA CYS A 296 24.64 -2.48 -0.46
C CYS A 296 26.14 -2.63 -0.22
N LYS A 297 26.61 -2.23 0.97
CA LYS A 297 27.95 -2.57 1.45
C LYS A 297 28.10 -4.10 1.49
N GLN A 298 29.22 -4.61 0.95
CA GLN A 298 29.50 -6.04 0.86
C GLN A 298 30.18 -6.56 2.14
N ASP A 299 29.53 -6.41 3.27
CA ASP A 299 30.04 -6.80 4.61
C ASP A 299 29.64 -8.21 5.05
N ALA A 300 28.85 -8.91 4.25
CA ALA A 300 28.24 -10.19 4.61
C ALA A 300 27.38 -10.14 5.89
N GLU A 301 26.79 -8.99 6.20
CA GLU A 301 25.79 -8.85 7.25
C GLU A 301 24.41 -8.62 6.64
N PHE A 302 23.45 -9.47 7.00
CA PHE A 302 22.08 -9.34 6.55
C PHE A 302 21.22 -8.70 7.65
N GLY A 303 21.18 -7.40 7.66
CA GLY A 303 20.35 -6.58 8.54
C GLY A 303 19.21 -5.87 7.80
N THR A 304 18.60 -4.90 8.46
CA THR A 304 17.42 -4.17 7.95
C THR A 304 17.69 -3.42 6.64
N GLY A 305 18.87 -2.81 6.52
CA GLY A 305 19.27 -2.07 5.31
C GLY A 305 19.39 -3.00 4.10
N THR A 306 20.05 -4.15 4.27
CA THR A 306 20.16 -5.17 3.24
C THR A 306 18.79 -5.75 2.90
N PHE A 307 17.97 -6.09 3.92
CA PHE A 307 16.63 -6.64 3.70
C PHE A 307 15.75 -5.72 2.84
N LYS A 308 15.67 -4.42 3.15
CA LYS A 308 14.82 -3.45 2.43
C LYS A 308 15.12 -3.35 0.93
N LYS A 309 16.37 -3.59 0.54
CA LYS A 309 16.77 -3.63 -0.87
C LYS A 309 16.63 -5.04 -1.46
N PHE A 310 16.99 -6.07 -0.70
CA PHE A 310 16.94 -7.47 -1.13
C PHE A 310 15.52 -7.94 -1.45
N ILE A 311 14.54 -7.54 -0.65
CA ILE A 311 13.13 -7.91 -0.85
C ILE A 311 12.55 -7.42 -2.19
N LYS A 312 13.17 -6.42 -2.80
CA LYS A 312 12.76 -5.91 -4.12
C LYS A 312 13.11 -6.85 -5.27
N LEU A 313 13.91 -7.89 -5.00
CA LEU A 313 14.22 -8.94 -5.98
C LEU A 313 13.07 -9.96 -6.13
N PHE A 314 12.07 -9.94 -5.25
CA PHE A 314 10.89 -10.82 -5.21
C PHE A 314 9.63 -10.12 -5.68
#